data_851a28cd245bbd6c1fdf43dafddb5e57
#
_entry.id   851a28cd245bbd6c1fdf43dafddb5e57
#
_cell.length_a   1.000
_cell.length_b   1.000
_cell.length_c   1.000
_cell.angle_alpha   90.00
_cell.angle_beta   90.00
_cell.angle_gamma   90.00
#
_symmetry.space_group_name_H-M   'P 1'
#
loop_
_entity.id
_entity.type
_entity.pdbx_description
1 polymer ?
#
loop_
_entity_poly.entity_id
_entity_poly.type
_entity_poly.pdbx_seq_one_letter_code
_entity_poly.pdbx_strand_id
1 'polypeptide(L)'
;MKRVIVLFCLLTVCSVGVLGGRYVYIRTKYPKILEKNDLKRIEFSAAYKMSKTEEDKKIVIDRVRNYLNEILTTKIFPAWYGTPWSFNGDAQYPLNGSIACGAFVENVLKNIGFQIDRRMSSQPSEYIIKNMCDVNDIAKFSNASIKSFNNEIQSMGDGIYLVGLDSHVGFLYIRKGNYKFVHSHGYLFVLSEIPSLSPTLRMSKYRVVGKLFSNKMIERWLYSNQIILRYDYFEKRL
;
A
#
# COMPACT_ATOMS: atom_id res chain seq x y z
N MET A 1 6.35 24.10 -40.35
CA MET A 1 5.25 24.36 -39.42
C MET A 1 4.13 23.33 -39.50
N LYS A 2 3.48 23.10 -40.66
CA LYS A 2 2.33 22.16 -40.76
C LYS A 2 2.63 20.73 -40.24
N ARG A 3 3.79 20.15 -40.54
CA ARG A 3 4.19 18.79 -40.07
C ARG A 3 4.37 18.69 -38.54
N VAL A 4 4.88 19.76 -37.91
CA VAL A 4 5.06 19.81 -36.44
C VAL A 4 3.71 19.90 -35.73
N ILE A 5 2.78 20.68 -36.26
CA ILE A 5 1.42 20.82 -35.73
C ILE A 5 0.65 19.52 -35.84
N VAL A 6 0.76 18.80 -36.97
CA VAL A 6 0.11 17.49 -37.15
C VAL A 6 0.68 16.45 -36.18
N LEU A 7 2.01 16.43 -35.98
CA LEU A 7 2.65 15.53 -35.03
C LEU A 7 2.21 15.83 -33.58
N PHE A 8 2.11 17.09 -33.21
CA PHE A 8 1.64 17.53 -31.90
C PHE A 8 0.17 17.15 -31.67
N CYS A 9 -0.71 17.34 -32.66
CA CYS A 9 -2.11 16.93 -32.61
C CYS A 9 -2.25 15.40 -32.51
N LEU A 10 -1.45 14.62 -33.23
CA LEU A 10 -1.45 13.17 -33.12
C LEU A 10 -1.00 12.69 -31.75
N LEU A 11 0.04 13.28 -31.18
CA LEU A 11 0.53 12.94 -29.83
C LEU A 11 -0.51 13.29 -28.74
N THR A 12 -1.20 14.42 -28.86
CA THR A 12 -2.26 14.80 -27.90
C THR A 12 -3.49 13.91 -28.03
N VAL A 13 -3.93 13.55 -29.22
CA VAL A 13 -5.06 12.63 -29.43
C VAL A 13 -4.72 11.23 -28.92
N CYS A 14 -3.53 10.71 -29.18
CA CYS A 14 -3.08 9.43 -28.64
C CYS A 14 -3.00 9.43 -27.10
N SER A 15 -2.47 10.51 -26.48
CA SER A 15 -2.38 10.60 -25.03
C SER A 15 -3.75 10.69 -24.36
N VAL A 16 -4.69 11.44 -24.90
CA VAL A 16 -6.07 11.53 -24.41
C VAL A 16 -6.81 10.19 -24.58
N GLY A 17 -6.61 9.50 -25.69
CA GLY A 17 -7.18 8.17 -25.93
C GLY A 17 -6.67 7.12 -24.93
N VAL A 18 -5.36 7.11 -24.63
CA VAL A 18 -4.75 6.21 -23.66
C VAL A 18 -5.22 6.51 -22.24
N LEU A 19 -5.27 7.76 -21.83
CA LEU A 19 -5.74 8.16 -20.50
C LEU A 19 -7.24 7.87 -20.32
N GLY A 20 -8.06 8.19 -21.32
CA GLY A 20 -9.50 7.89 -21.31
C GLY A 20 -9.77 6.38 -21.25
N GLY A 21 -9.08 5.59 -22.07
CA GLY A 21 -9.18 4.14 -22.07
C GLY A 21 -8.77 3.53 -20.73
N ARG A 22 -7.71 4.04 -20.12
CA ARG A 22 -7.29 3.61 -18.78
C ARG A 22 -8.32 3.95 -17.71
N TYR A 23 -8.89 5.15 -17.73
CA TYR A 23 -9.94 5.56 -16.80
C TYR A 23 -11.16 4.62 -16.86
N VAL A 24 -11.67 4.36 -18.07
CA VAL A 24 -12.78 3.43 -18.30
C VAL A 24 -12.43 2.01 -17.82
N TYR A 25 -11.22 1.52 -18.15
CA TYR A 25 -10.74 0.22 -17.70
C TYR A 25 -10.73 0.12 -16.18
N ILE A 26 -10.15 1.10 -15.48
CA ILE A 26 -10.10 1.12 -14.01
C ILE A 26 -11.52 1.12 -13.45
N ARG A 27 -12.41 2.00 -13.92
CA ARG A 27 -13.79 2.07 -13.43
C ARG A 27 -14.57 0.77 -13.59
N THR A 28 -14.33 0.03 -14.64
CA THR A 28 -15.07 -1.22 -14.91
C THR A 28 -14.42 -2.47 -14.30
N LYS A 29 -13.10 -2.49 -14.19
CA LYS A 29 -12.37 -3.69 -13.75
C LYS A 29 -12.00 -3.67 -12.27
N TYR A 30 -11.75 -2.49 -11.71
CA TYR A 30 -11.31 -2.40 -10.31
C TYR A 30 -12.35 -2.93 -9.32
N PRO A 31 -13.66 -2.60 -9.41
CA PRO A 31 -14.67 -3.20 -8.55
C PRO A 31 -14.69 -4.73 -8.62
N LYS A 32 -14.50 -5.30 -9.81
CA LYS A 32 -14.45 -6.76 -10.00
C LYS A 32 -13.18 -7.39 -9.36
N ILE A 33 -12.07 -6.64 -9.30
CA ILE A 33 -10.87 -7.09 -8.58
C ILE A 33 -11.18 -7.16 -7.08
N LEU A 34 -11.88 -6.17 -6.52
CA LEU A 34 -12.25 -6.14 -5.10
C LEU A 34 -13.23 -7.26 -4.75
N GLU A 35 -14.26 -7.46 -5.56
CA GLU A 35 -15.23 -8.56 -5.42
C GLU A 35 -14.51 -9.92 -5.44
N LYS A 36 -13.64 -10.15 -6.42
CA LYS A 36 -12.84 -11.38 -6.49
C LYS A 36 -11.93 -11.57 -5.29
N ASN A 37 -11.37 -10.48 -4.76
CA ASN A 37 -10.56 -10.53 -3.55
C ASN A 37 -11.40 -10.93 -2.33
N ASP A 38 -12.62 -10.43 -2.20
CA ASP A 38 -13.55 -10.82 -1.13
C ASP A 38 -13.92 -12.30 -1.20
N LEU A 39 -14.23 -12.81 -2.39
CA LEU A 39 -14.49 -14.25 -2.60
C LEU A 39 -13.28 -15.10 -2.20
N LYS A 40 -12.06 -14.66 -2.55
CA LYS A 40 -10.83 -15.33 -2.14
C LYS A 40 -10.63 -15.30 -0.63
N ARG A 41 -10.97 -14.21 0.05
CA ARG A 41 -10.93 -14.12 1.50
C ARG A 41 -11.86 -15.14 2.16
N ILE A 42 -13.08 -15.26 1.64
CA ILE A 42 -14.06 -16.26 2.13
C ILE A 42 -13.53 -17.69 1.94
N GLU A 43 -12.96 -18.00 0.77
CA GLU A 43 -12.35 -19.30 0.47
C GLU A 43 -11.21 -19.63 1.46
N PHE A 44 -10.28 -18.68 1.68
CA PHE A 44 -9.20 -18.86 2.62
C PHE A 44 -9.69 -18.96 4.08
N SER A 45 -10.71 -18.18 4.44
CA SER A 45 -11.32 -18.26 5.78
C SER A 45 -11.93 -19.63 6.03
N ALA A 46 -12.63 -20.21 5.06
CA ALA A 46 -13.16 -21.56 5.16
C ALA A 46 -12.03 -22.60 5.30
N ALA A 47 -11.00 -22.53 4.47
CA ALA A 47 -9.84 -23.42 4.55
C ALA A 47 -9.14 -23.34 5.91
N TYR A 48 -8.96 -22.13 6.45
CA TYR A 48 -8.36 -21.93 7.77
C TYR A 48 -9.19 -22.53 8.91
N LYS A 49 -10.51 -22.35 8.87
CA LYS A 49 -11.44 -22.93 9.85
C LYS A 49 -11.49 -24.48 9.79
N MET A 50 -11.29 -25.06 8.62
CA MET A 50 -11.27 -26.52 8.42
C MET A 50 -9.91 -27.14 8.77
N SER A 51 -8.87 -26.34 8.95
CA SER A 51 -7.54 -26.82 9.33
C SER A 51 -7.57 -27.47 10.71
N LYS A 52 -7.06 -28.71 10.81
CA LYS A 52 -7.09 -29.50 12.04
C LYS A 52 -5.84 -29.36 12.89
N THR A 53 -4.72 -29.00 12.27
CA THR A 53 -3.42 -28.86 12.93
C THR A 53 -2.89 -27.43 12.80
N GLU A 54 -1.97 -27.04 13.66
CA GLU A 54 -1.30 -25.73 13.55
C GLU A 54 -0.44 -25.65 12.28
N GLU A 55 0.10 -26.78 11.79
CA GLU A 55 0.83 -26.81 10.52
C GLU A 55 -0.10 -26.55 9.33
N ASP A 56 -1.30 -27.15 9.31
CA ASP A 56 -2.30 -26.85 8.27
C ASP A 56 -2.68 -25.36 8.27
N LYS A 57 -2.89 -24.78 9.44
CA LYS A 57 -3.18 -23.34 9.59
C LYS A 57 -2.05 -22.47 9.05
N LYS A 58 -0.81 -22.82 9.37
CA LYS A 58 0.39 -22.14 8.90
C LYS A 58 0.48 -22.17 7.37
N ILE A 59 0.20 -23.30 6.74
CA ILE A 59 0.14 -23.43 5.27
C ILE A 59 -0.89 -22.48 4.69
N VAL A 60 -2.08 -22.37 5.29
CA VAL A 60 -3.11 -21.43 4.82
C VAL A 60 -2.64 -19.97 4.99
N ILE A 61 -2.06 -19.62 6.14
CA ILE A 61 -1.50 -18.29 6.40
C ILE A 61 -0.45 -17.92 5.35
N ASP A 62 0.47 -18.80 5.02
CA ASP A 62 1.52 -18.54 4.03
C ASP A 62 0.93 -18.38 2.62
N ARG A 63 -0.10 -19.15 2.26
CA ARG A 63 -0.84 -18.96 1.00
C ARG A 63 -1.55 -17.61 0.94
N VAL A 64 -2.17 -17.17 2.03
CA VAL A 64 -2.82 -15.85 2.13
C VAL A 64 -1.77 -14.74 2.00
N ARG A 65 -0.64 -14.86 2.70
CA ARG A 65 0.45 -13.87 2.62
C ARG A 65 0.95 -13.70 1.18
N ASN A 66 1.20 -14.82 0.50
CA ASN A 66 1.63 -14.81 -0.89
C ASN A 66 0.56 -14.18 -1.81
N TYR A 67 -0.70 -14.52 -1.60
CA TYR A 67 -1.81 -13.94 -2.35
C TYR A 67 -1.93 -12.42 -2.15
N LEU A 68 -1.87 -11.93 -0.90
CA LEU A 68 -1.94 -10.50 -0.59
C LEU A 68 -0.75 -9.73 -1.19
N ASN A 69 0.45 -10.28 -1.09
CA ASN A 69 1.65 -9.70 -1.73
C ASN A 69 1.48 -9.62 -3.25
N GLU A 70 0.89 -10.66 -3.86
CA GLU A 70 0.68 -10.70 -5.30
C GLU A 70 -0.38 -9.70 -5.76
N ILE A 71 -1.58 -9.71 -5.16
CA ILE A 71 -2.67 -8.83 -5.58
C ILE A 71 -2.29 -7.35 -5.42
N LEU A 72 -1.60 -6.99 -4.34
CA LEU A 72 -1.11 -5.62 -4.12
C LEU A 72 -0.17 -5.18 -5.24
N THR A 73 0.86 -5.97 -5.52
CA THR A 73 1.90 -5.58 -6.47
C THR A 73 1.48 -5.66 -7.93
N THR A 74 0.52 -6.54 -8.27
CA THR A 74 0.13 -6.79 -9.68
C THR A 74 -1.20 -6.17 -10.08
N LYS A 75 -2.07 -5.81 -9.12
CA LYS A 75 -3.42 -5.30 -9.40
C LYS A 75 -3.71 -3.99 -8.70
N ILE A 76 -3.57 -3.95 -7.37
CA ILE A 76 -4.00 -2.80 -6.57
C ILE A 76 -3.10 -1.58 -6.80
N PHE A 77 -1.80 -1.69 -6.53
CA PHE A 77 -0.88 -0.56 -6.74
C PHE A 77 -0.91 -0.03 -8.18
N PRO A 78 -0.82 -0.89 -9.23
CA PRO A 78 -0.90 -0.40 -10.61
C PRO A 78 -2.22 0.30 -10.94
N ALA A 79 -3.35 -0.09 -10.33
CA ALA A 79 -4.61 0.60 -10.53
C ALA A 79 -4.58 2.04 -10.00
N TRP A 80 -3.93 2.27 -8.86
CA TRP A 80 -3.84 3.58 -8.22
C TRP A 80 -2.85 4.54 -8.90
N TYR A 81 -1.88 4.06 -9.69
CA TYR A 81 -0.91 4.94 -10.35
C TYR A 81 -1.60 6.02 -11.19
N GLY A 82 -1.12 7.25 -11.07
CA GLY A 82 -1.68 8.42 -11.75
C GLY A 82 -2.90 9.05 -11.06
N THR A 83 -3.40 8.50 -9.93
CA THR A 83 -4.41 9.19 -9.12
C THR A 83 -3.80 10.48 -8.56
N PRO A 84 -4.37 11.67 -8.84
CA PRO A 84 -3.81 12.94 -8.42
C PRO A 84 -3.66 13.04 -6.90
N TRP A 85 -2.65 13.75 -6.45
CA TRP A 85 -2.49 14.08 -5.04
C TRP A 85 -3.21 15.37 -4.67
N SER A 86 -3.76 15.42 -3.46
CA SER A 86 -4.02 16.68 -2.75
C SER A 86 -3.95 16.44 -1.24
N PHE A 87 -3.67 17.49 -0.47
CA PHE A 87 -3.51 17.40 0.99
C PHE A 87 -4.77 16.85 1.67
N ASN A 88 -5.95 17.28 1.23
CA ASN A 88 -7.26 16.82 1.74
C ASN A 88 -7.90 15.76 0.83
N GLY A 89 -7.13 15.13 -0.06
CA GLY A 89 -7.65 14.12 -0.97
C GLY A 89 -8.02 12.84 -0.25
N ASP A 90 -9.22 12.32 -0.55
CA ASP A 90 -9.77 11.10 0.04
C ASP A 90 -10.51 10.26 -1.01
N ALA A 91 -9.94 10.12 -2.19
CA ALA A 91 -10.49 9.27 -3.25
C ALA A 91 -10.61 7.82 -2.76
N GLN A 92 -11.83 7.28 -2.77
CA GLN A 92 -12.12 5.91 -2.34
C GLN A 92 -11.73 4.86 -3.40
N TYR A 93 -11.59 5.29 -4.65
CA TYR A 93 -11.24 4.45 -5.80
C TYR A 93 -10.17 5.12 -6.66
N PRO A 94 -9.32 4.33 -7.35
CA PRO A 94 -8.31 4.86 -8.25
C PRO A 94 -8.90 5.82 -9.29
N LEU A 95 -8.19 6.91 -9.56
CA LEU A 95 -8.56 7.92 -10.58
C LEU A 95 -9.93 8.60 -10.36
N ASN A 96 -10.52 8.47 -9.18
CA ASN A 96 -11.80 9.10 -8.83
C ASN A 96 -11.61 10.24 -7.83
N GLY A 97 -10.98 11.30 -8.26
CA GLY A 97 -10.58 12.43 -7.43
C GLY A 97 -9.09 12.40 -7.07
N SER A 98 -8.71 13.09 -6.01
CA SER A 98 -7.35 13.17 -5.48
C SER A 98 -7.21 12.42 -4.17
N ILE A 99 -5.97 12.07 -3.78
CA ILE A 99 -5.72 11.29 -2.57
C ILE A 99 -4.47 11.76 -1.83
N ALA A 100 -4.57 11.96 -0.51
CA ALA A 100 -3.44 12.20 0.37
C ALA A 100 -2.67 10.91 0.68
N CYS A 101 -1.44 11.02 1.18
CA CYS A 101 -0.59 9.86 1.44
C CYS A 101 -1.18 8.89 2.48
N GLY A 102 -1.73 9.42 3.59
CA GLY A 102 -2.40 8.59 4.61
C GLY A 102 -3.67 7.92 4.10
N ALA A 103 -4.51 8.67 3.35
CA ALA A 103 -5.72 8.14 2.74
C ALA A 103 -5.41 7.06 1.70
N PHE A 104 -4.32 7.19 0.95
CA PHE A 104 -3.85 6.17 0.02
C PHE A 104 -3.54 4.85 0.74
N VAL A 105 -2.77 4.92 1.83
CA VAL A 105 -2.45 3.72 2.62
C VAL A 105 -3.72 3.09 3.19
N GLU A 106 -4.60 3.89 3.79
CA GLU A 106 -5.87 3.41 4.35
C GLU A 106 -6.74 2.74 3.29
N ASN A 107 -6.96 3.40 2.15
CA ASN A 107 -7.85 2.89 1.10
C ASN A 107 -7.27 1.66 0.39
N VAL A 108 -5.95 1.58 0.20
CA VAL A 108 -5.31 0.36 -0.32
C VAL A 108 -5.55 -0.83 0.61
N LEU A 109 -5.36 -0.66 1.92
CA LEU A 109 -5.57 -1.74 2.89
C LEU A 109 -7.06 -2.14 3.00
N LYS A 110 -7.98 -1.17 2.98
CA LYS A 110 -9.43 -1.45 2.91
C LYS A 110 -9.81 -2.19 1.62
N ASN A 111 -9.27 -1.77 0.49
CA ASN A 111 -9.55 -2.39 -0.81
C ASN A 111 -9.09 -3.85 -0.89
N ILE A 112 -8.08 -4.24 -0.14
CA ILE A 112 -7.71 -5.66 -0.03
C ILE A 112 -8.44 -6.40 1.09
N GLY A 113 -9.44 -5.79 1.74
CA GLY A 113 -10.37 -6.46 2.66
C GLY A 113 -10.08 -6.30 4.15
N PHE A 114 -9.09 -5.48 4.56
CA PHE A 114 -8.92 -5.17 5.97
C PHE A 114 -10.03 -4.26 6.49
N GLN A 115 -10.64 -4.62 7.61
CA GLN A 115 -11.62 -3.81 8.31
C GLN A 115 -10.90 -2.81 9.22
N ILE A 116 -10.64 -1.61 8.71
CA ILE A 116 -9.88 -0.57 9.42
C ILE A 116 -10.86 0.48 9.93
N ASP A 117 -10.73 0.86 11.20
CA ASP A 117 -11.46 1.97 11.78
C ASP A 117 -11.19 3.28 11.01
N ARG A 118 -12.19 4.15 10.99
CA ARG A 118 -12.08 5.47 10.37
C ARG A 118 -11.00 6.27 11.08
N ARG A 119 -10.20 7.06 10.35
CA ARG A 119 -9.14 7.95 10.83
C ARG A 119 -7.71 7.39 10.82
N MET A 120 -7.46 6.25 10.18
CA MET A 120 -6.07 5.83 9.97
C MET A 120 -5.28 6.91 9.19
N SER A 121 -5.90 7.50 8.17
CA SER A 121 -5.30 8.51 7.30
C SER A 121 -4.85 9.78 8.03
N SER A 122 -5.47 10.11 9.16
CA SER A 122 -5.13 11.30 9.97
C SER A 122 -4.12 11.03 11.09
N GLN A 123 -3.62 9.79 11.20
CA GLN A 123 -2.70 9.40 12.24
C GLN A 123 -1.24 9.67 11.86
N PRO A 124 -0.36 9.93 12.83
CA PRO A 124 1.08 9.87 12.59
C PRO A 124 1.48 8.52 11.99
N SER A 125 2.38 8.53 11.01
CA SER A 125 2.78 7.32 10.28
C SER A 125 3.31 6.20 11.18
N GLU A 126 3.99 6.53 12.27
CA GLU A 126 4.46 5.55 13.25
C GLU A 126 3.31 4.82 13.94
N TYR A 127 2.18 5.50 14.21
CA TYR A 127 0.98 4.88 14.78
C TYR A 127 0.34 3.90 13.80
N ILE A 128 0.23 4.29 12.55
CA ILE A 128 -0.26 3.41 11.48
C ILE A 128 0.55 2.11 11.50
N ILE A 129 1.88 2.23 11.50
CA ILE A 129 2.78 1.08 11.45
C ILE A 129 2.65 0.21 12.71
N LYS A 130 2.63 0.79 13.91
CA LYS A 130 2.48 0.05 15.16
C LYS A 130 1.16 -0.74 15.26
N ASN A 131 0.10 -0.25 14.62
CA ASN A 131 -1.20 -0.92 14.62
C ASN A 131 -1.33 -1.99 13.51
N MET A 132 -0.56 -1.84 12.42
CA MET A 132 -0.64 -2.71 11.24
C MET A 132 0.48 -3.75 11.15
N CYS A 133 1.54 -3.62 11.94
CA CYS A 133 2.68 -4.51 11.89
C CYS A 133 2.97 -5.11 13.27
N ASP A 134 3.62 -6.26 13.31
CA ASP A 134 4.12 -6.81 14.57
C ASP A 134 5.28 -5.97 15.09
N VAL A 135 5.37 -5.79 16.40
CA VAL A 135 6.42 -4.97 17.02
C VAL A 135 7.83 -5.48 16.68
N ASN A 136 7.98 -6.80 16.53
CA ASN A 136 9.25 -7.43 16.19
C ASN A 136 9.64 -7.22 14.72
N ASP A 137 8.68 -6.84 13.88
CA ASP A 137 8.86 -6.56 12.45
C ASP A 137 9.00 -5.05 12.15
N ILE A 138 9.20 -4.22 13.20
CA ILE A 138 9.34 -2.76 13.04
C ILE A 138 10.79 -2.35 13.22
N ALA A 139 11.34 -1.67 12.22
CA ALA A 139 12.66 -1.06 12.25
C ALA A 139 12.55 0.48 12.21
N LYS A 140 13.43 1.17 12.95
CA LYS A 140 13.49 2.63 13.02
C LYS A 140 14.86 3.13 12.60
N PHE A 141 14.89 4.21 11.84
CA PHE A 141 16.09 4.81 11.30
C PHE A 141 16.09 6.31 11.54
N SER A 142 17.05 6.80 12.29
CA SER A 142 17.26 8.23 12.53
C SER A 142 18.56 8.65 11.86
N ASN A 143 18.51 9.65 10.97
CA ASN A 143 19.65 10.18 10.22
C ASN A 143 20.46 9.12 9.45
N ALA A 144 19.88 7.96 9.19
CA ALA A 144 20.53 6.90 8.41
C ALA A 144 20.67 7.29 6.94
N SER A 145 21.79 6.93 6.30
CA SER A 145 21.95 7.12 4.87
C SER A 145 20.91 6.29 4.10
N ILE A 146 20.54 6.77 2.92
CA ILE A 146 19.60 6.00 2.06
C ILE A 146 20.17 4.63 1.67
N LYS A 147 21.48 4.51 1.54
CA LYS A 147 22.18 3.25 1.25
C LYS A 147 22.03 2.26 2.42
N SER A 148 22.32 2.71 3.66
CA SER A 148 22.16 1.88 4.86
C SER A 148 20.71 1.45 5.04
N PHE A 149 19.76 2.41 4.92
CA PHE A 149 18.33 2.12 4.95
C PHE A 149 17.91 1.05 3.95
N ASN A 150 18.27 1.20 2.67
CA ASN A 150 17.89 0.26 1.64
C ASN A 150 18.52 -1.14 1.84
N ASN A 151 19.74 -1.21 2.30
CA ASN A 151 20.42 -2.49 2.59
C ASN A 151 19.66 -3.24 3.71
N GLU A 152 19.30 -2.53 4.77
CA GLU A 152 18.54 -3.12 5.89
C GLU A 152 17.17 -3.62 5.44
N ILE A 153 16.42 -2.81 4.69
CA ILE A 153 15.10 -3.25 4.20
C ILE A 153 15.23 -4.45 3.26
N GLN A 154 16.23 -4.48 2.40
CA GLN A 154 16.45 -5.63 1.50
C GLN A 154 16.84 -6.89 2.27
N SER A 155 17.56 -6.79 3.40
CA SER A 155 17.90 -7.92 4.24
C SER A 155 16.67 -8.54 4.95
N MET A 156 15.59 -7.75 5.14
CA MET A 156 14.31 -8.25 5.68
C MET A 156 13.55 -9.18 4.71
N GLY A 157 14.00 -9.27 3.44
CA GLY A 157 13.50 -10.20 2.43
C GLY A 157 12.21 -9.78 1.73
N ASP A 158 11.65 -10.69 0.95
CA ASP A 158 10.43 -10.44 0.18
C ASP A 158 9.24 -10.13 1.12
N GLY A 159 8.42 -9.16 0.70
CA GLY A 159 7.23 -8.73 1.44
C GLY A 159 6.76 -7.34 1.07
N ILE A 160 5.65 -6.96 1.69
CA ILE A 160 5.12 -5.58 1.66
C ILE A 160 5.40 -4.94 3.01
N TYR A 161 5.85 -3.71 3.00
CA TYR A 161 6.20 -2.92 4.17
C TYR A 161 5.45 -1.60 4.16
N LEU A 162 4.98 -1.15 5.31
CA LEU A 162 4.62 0.25 5.50
C LEU A 162 5.88 1.04 5.84
N VAL A 163 6.02 2.21 5.26
CA VAL A 163 7.09 3.15 5.61
C VAL A 163 6.51 4.49 5.99
N GLY A 164 6.81 4.92 7.21
CA GLY A 164 6.51 6.24 7.74
C GLY A 164 7.77 7.10 7.74
N LEU A 165 7.62 8.35 7.34
CA LEU A 165 8.65 9.35 7.21
C LEU A 165 8.30 10.56 8.08
N ASP A 166 9.14 11.59 8.10
CA ASP A 166 8.92 12.82 8.90
C ASP A 166 7.51 13.41 8.71
N SER A 167 7.01 13.42 7.49
CA SER A 167 5.69 13.99 7.13
C SER A 167 4.96 13.21 6.03
N HIS A 168 5.30 11.92 5.87
CA HIS A 168 4.77 11.13 4.76
C HIS A 168 4.62 9.66 5.15
N VAL A 169 3.78 8.92 4.40
CA VAL A 169 3.58 7.48 4.56
C VAL A 169 3.36 6.83 3.19
N GLY A 170 3.82 5.59 3.04
CA GLY A 170 3.65 4.82 1.83
C GLY A 170 3.97 3.35 2.02
N PHE A 171 4.11 2.64 0.91
CA PHE A 171 4.48 1.23 0.89
C PHE A 171 5.85 1.03 0.25
N LEU A 172 6.65 0.19 0.86
CA LEU A 172 7.78 -0.45 0.17
C LEU A 172 7.37 -1.89 -0.15
N TYR A 173 7.86 -2.43 -1.26
CA TYR A 173 7.76 -3.86 -1.49
C TYR A 173 9.03 -4.44 -2.10
N ILE A 174 9.32 -5.68 -1.69
CA ILE A 174 10.34 -6.51 -2.31
C ILE A 174 9.65 -7.77 -2.80
N ARG A 175 9.74 -8.04 -4.09
CA ARG A 175 9.12 -9.22 -4.68
C ARG A 175 9.84 -9.61 -5.98
N LYS A 176 10.37 -10.84 -6.02
CA LYS A 176 11.04 -11.37 -7.20
C LYS A 176 12.11 -10.43 -7.75
N GLY A 177 12.97 -9.90 -6.88
CA GLY A 177 14.04 -8.96 -7.21
C GLY A 177 13.60 -7.51 -7.48
N ASN A 178 12.29 -7.21 -7.50
CA ASN A 178 11.79 -5.85 -7.61
C ASN A 178 11.71 -5.20 -6.23
N TYR A 179 12.43 -4.09 -6.03
CA TYR A 179 12.36 -3.25 -4.85
C TYR A 179 11.80 -1.88 -5.24
N LYS A 180 10.63 -1.53 -4.72
CA LYS A 180 9.90 -0.32 -5.10
C LYS A 180 9.31 0.40 -3.89
N PHE A 181 9.20 1.72 -4.00
CA PHE A 181 8.45 2.60 -3.11
C PHE A 181 7.20 3.08 -3.82
N VAL A 182 6.02 2.82 -3.24
CA VAL A 182 4.71 3.18 -3.79
C VAL A 182 4.01 4.13 -2.82
N HIS A 183 3.68 5.32 -3.28
CA HIS A 183 3.07 6.33 -2.43
C HIS A 183 2.27 7.35 -3.24
N SER A 184 1.39 8.09 -2.57
CA SER A 184 0.78 9.28 -3.14
C SER A 184 1.75 10.44 -2.99
N HIS A 185 2.53 10.72 -4.04
CA HIS A 185 3.60 11.72 -4.03
C HIS A 185 3.01 13.13 -3.87
N GLY A 186 3.47 13.88 -2.86
CA GLY A 186 3.08 15.28 -2.68
C GLY A 186 3.35 16.09 -3.97
N TYR A 187 2.37 16.88 -4.38
CA TYR A 187 2.36 17.71 -5.59
C TYR A 187 2.20 17.00 -6.93
N LEU A 188 2.17 15.66 -6.98
CA LEU A 188 2.01 14.91 -8.23
C LEU A 188 0.79 13.98 -8.17
N PHE A 189 1.05 12.70 -8.08
CA PHE A 189 0.05 11.63 -8.12
C PHE A 189 0.61 10.37 -7.45
N VAL A 190 -0.20 9.35 -7.32
CA VAL A 190 0.25 8.03 -6.87
C VAL A 190 1.20 7.43 -7.91
N LEU A 191 2.39 7.05 -7.48
CA LEU A 191 3.43 6.51 -8.33
C LEU A 191 4.28 5.45 -7.63
N SER A 192 5.14 4.80 -8.40
CA SER A 192 6.15 3.85 -7.94
C SER A 192 7.53 4.34 -8.28
N GLU A 193 8.42 4.41 -7.31
CA GLU A 193 9.80 4.86 -7.44
C GLU A 193 10.80 3.75 -7.12
N ILE A 194 12.02 3.91 -7.61
CA ILE A 194 13.19 3.15 -7.13
C ILE A 194 13.60 3.78 -5.79
N PRO A 195 13.61 3.05 -4.66
CA PRO A 195 13.82 3.64 -3.35
C PRO A 195 15.11 4.43 -3.18
N SER A 196 16.20 3.98 -3.80
CA SER A 196 17.50 4.69 -3.76
C SER A 196 17.48 6.03 -4.52
N LEU A 197 16.53 6.24 -5.43
CA LEU A 197 16.40 7.46 -6.22
C LEU A 197 15.28 8.37 -5.72
N SER A 198 14.38 7.88 -4.85
CA SER A 198 13.24 8.65 -4.35
C SER A 198 13.69 9.86 -3.53
N PRO A 199 13.37 11.10 -3.95
CA PRO A 199 13.64 12.29 -3.16
C PRO A 199 12.93 12.24 -1.80
N THR A 200 11.70 11.76 -1.77
CA THR A 200 10.88 11.62 -0.55
C THR A 200 11.57 10.75 0.50
N LEU A 201 12.12 9.62 0.10
CA LEU A 201 12.90 8.76 1.01
C LEU A 201 14.25 9.38 1.38
N ARG A 202 14.96 9.95 0.42
CA ARG A 202 16.32 10.47 0.62
C ARG A 202 16.38 11.67 1.55
N MET A 203 15.38 12.57 1.47
CA MET A 203 15.34 13.80 2.26
C MET A 203 14.81 13.58 3.69
N SER A 204 14.13 12.46 3.96
CA SER A 204 13.61 12.17 5.29
C SER A 204 14.76 11.85 6.26
N LYS A 205 14.72 12.48 7.44
CA LYS A 205 15.69 12.25 8.53
C LYS A 205 15.24 11.08 9.41
N TYR A 206 13.96 10.90 9.59
CA TYR A 206 13.36 9.80 10.33
C TYR A 206 12.56 8.88 9.42
N ARG A 207 12.81 7.58 9.52
CA ARG A 207 12.05 6.55 8.81
C ARG A 207 11.69 5.44 9.79
N VAL A 208 10.45 5.02 9.78
CA VAL A 208 9.98 3.83 10.50
C VAL A 208 9.38 2.88 9.48
N VAL A 209 9.75 1.61 9.54
CA VAL A 209 9.29 0.59 8.58
C VAL A 209 8.77 -0.60 9.34
N GLY A 210 7.61 -1.12 8.94
CA GLY A 210 7.05 -2.35 9.50
C GLY A 210 6.62 -3.31 8.39
N LYS A 211 6.97 -4.59 8.54
CA LYS A 211 6.55 -5.63 7.61
C LYS A 211 5.07 -5.95 7.81
N LEU A 212 4.29 -5.87 6.74
CA LEU A 212 2.88 -6.23 6.75
C LEU A 212 2.67 -7.74 6.73
N PHE A 213 1.45 -8.14 7.07
CA PHE A 213 0.97 -9.51 6.95
C PHE A 213 1.67 -10.51 7.87
N SER A 214 1.92 -10.08 9.14
CA SER A 214 2.22 -11.03 10.23
C SER A 214 1.07 -12.05 10.34
N ASN A 215 1.32 -13.21 10.97
CA ASN A 215 0.29 -14.23 11.16
C ASN A 215 -0.97 -13.67 11.82
N LYS A 216 -0.81 -12.85 12.87
CA LYS A 216 -1.90 -12.17 13.57
C LYS A 216 -2.71 -11.24 12.66
N MET A 217 -2.06 -10.51 11.74
CA MET A 217 -2.76 -9.64 10.80
C MET A 217 -3.50 -10.45 9.74
N ILE A 218 -2.94 -11.55 9.29
CA ILE A 218 -3.62 -12.46 8.35
C ILE A 218 -4.84 -13.09 9.01
N GLU A 219 -4.76 -13.51 10.25
CA GLU A 219 -5.93 -14.02 10.99
C GLU A 219 -7.03 -12.98 11.11
N ARG A 220 -6.70 -11.73 11.41
CA ARG A 220 -7.67 -10.62 11.40
C ARG A 220 -8.34 -10.44 10.05
N TRP A 221 -7.58 -10.55 8.97
CA TRP A 221 -8.10 -10.48 7.60
C TRP A 221 -9.04 -11.66 7.29
N LEU A 222 -8.65 -12.88 7.65
CA LEU A 222 -9.46 -14.10 7.47
C LEU A 222 -10.80 -14.01 8.19
N TYR A 223 -10.81 -13.50 9.42
CA TYR A 223 -12.03 -13.36 10.24
C TYR A 223 -12.78 -12.04 10.02
N SER A 224 -12.31 -11.16 9.16
CA SER A 224 -12.86 -9.80 9.01
C SER A 224 -12.93 -9.02 10.33
N ASN A 225 -11.97 -9.24 11.23
CA ASN A 225 -11.94 -8.57 12.51
C ASN A 225 -11.54 -7.10 12.34
N GLN A 226 -12.27 -6.22 12.96
CA GLN A 226 -11.98 -4.80 12.93
C GLN A 226 -10.62 -4.48 13.57
N ILE A 227 -9.84 -3.65 12.90
CA ILE A 227 -8.58 -3.09 13.40
C ILE A 227 -8.92 -1.73 14.00
N ILE A 228 -8.98 -1.67 15.32
CA ILE A 228 -9.17 -0.43 16.06
C ILE A 228 -7.78 0.17 16.30
N LEU A 229 -7.57 1.38 15.81
CA LEU A 229 -6.33 2.11 16.05
C LEU A 229 -6.33 2.64 17.49
N ARG A 230 -5.43 2.12 18.31
CA ARG A 230 -5.28 2.56 19.70
C ARG A 230 -4.35 3.77 19.77
N TYR A 231 -4.80 4.83 20.43
CA TYR A 231 -4.00 6.01 20.74
C TYR A 231 -3.28 5.82 22.08
N ASP A 232 -1.98 5.61 22.08
CA ASP A 232 -1.17 5.66 23.30
C ASP A 232 -0.97 7.09 23.85
N TYR A 233 -1.59 8.10 23.22
CA TYR A 233 -1.39 9.50 23.61
C TYR A 233 -2.08 9.87 24.93
N PHE A 234 -3.10 9.11 25.34
CA PHE A 234 -3.83 9.35 26.59
C PHE A 234 -3.35 8.53 27.79
N GLU A 235 -2.64 7.42 27.58
CA GLU A 235 -2.18 6.58 28.69
C GLU A 235 -0.95 7.13 29.41
N LYS A 236 -0.25 8.15 28.88
CA LYS A 236 0.90 8.80 29.56
C LYS A 236 0.55 10.04 30.37
N ARG A 237 -0.73 10.37 30.55
CA ARG A 237 -1.21 11.53 31.33
C ARG A 237 -2.20 11.17 32.45
N LEU A 238 -2.32 9.92 32.82
CA LEU A 238 -2.93 9.44 34.05
C LEU A 238 -1.86 8.75 34.92
#